data_1411364447d184a81b38caa5400174f9
#
_entry.id   1411364447d184a81b38caa5400174f9
#
_cell.length_a   1.000
_cell.length_b   1.000
_cell.length_c   1.000
_cell.angle_alpha   90.00
_cell.angle_beta   90.00
_cell.angle_gamma   90.00
#
_symmetry.space_group_name_H-M   'P 1'
#
loop_
_entity.id
_entity.type
_entity.pdbx_description
1 polymer ?
#
loop_
_entity_poly.entity_id
_entity_poly.type
_entity_poly.pdbx_seq_one_letter_code
_entity_poly.pdbx_strand_id
1 'polypeptide(L)'
;MTDDQLLRYSRHILLDELGIEGQQRLLASHALIIGAGGLGSPVALFLGTAGVGRLTIVDHDSVDVTNLQRQIAHNLARVGRPKAESARDTIAAINPDVQVLPLVERADAARLVALVQDADVVIDCSDNFATRHAVNAACVVHHKPLVSGAAIGFDGQVSVYDTRDEQAPCYACLFPAEATFEEVQCATMGVFAPLVGIIGSVQAAEALKLLAGVGTSLAGRLQMLDGRSMAWTEIRLARNATCAVCASR
;
A
#
# COMPACT_ATOMS: atom_id res chain seq x y z
N MET A 1 -6.52 25.24 -2.37
CA MET A 1 -5.61 24.84 -3.45
C MET A 1 -5.11 26.09 -4.14
N THR A 2 -3.82 26.13 -4.52
CA THR A 2 -3.21 27.20 -5.34
C THR A 2 -3.50 26.98 -6.82
N ASP A 3 -3.26 27.99 -7.67
CA ASP A 3 -3.43 27.87 -9.13
C ASP A 3 -2.51 26.78 -9.71
N ASP A 4 -1.27 26.66 -9.20
CA ASP A 4 -0.34 25.60 -9.60
C ASP A 4 -0.87 24.20 -9.25
N GLN A 5 -1.50 24.05 -8.09
CA GLN A 5 -2.14 22.80 -7.68
C GLN A 5 -3.38 22.49 -8.53
N LEU A 6 -4.19 23.51 -8.87
CA LEU A 6 -5.32 23.34 -9.78
C LEU A 6 -4.86 22.85 -11.16
N LEU A 7 -3.76 23.40 -11.67
CA LEU A 7 -3.18 22.97 -12.94
C LEU A 7 -2.60 21.54 -12.84
N ARG A 8 -1.81 21.25 -11.80
CA ARG A 8 -1.17 19.95 -11.55
C ARG A 8 -2.20 18.83 -11.49
N TYR A 9 -3.27 19.02 -10.73
CA TYR A 9 -4.28 17.99 -10.47
C TYR A 9 -5.51 18.11 -11.39
N SER A 10 -5.45 18.91 -12.45
CA SER A 10 -6.57 19.17 -13.35
C SER A 10 -7.21 17.89 -13.89
N ARG A 11 -6.43 16.84 -14.19
CA ARG A 11 -6.95 15.56 -14.70
C ARG A 11 -7.76 14.77 -13.67
N HIS A 12 -7.44 14.89 -12.39
CA HIS A 12 -8.25 14.36 -11.28
C HIS A 12 -9.50 15.19 -11.06
N ILE A 13 -9.37 16.53 -11.06
CA ILE A 13 -10.46 17.46 -10.80
C ILE A 13 -11.57 17.36 -11.87
N LEU A 14 -11.21 17.00 -13.10
CA LEU A 14 -12.17 16.79 -14.20
C LEU A 14 -12.98 15.49 -14.07
N LEU A 15 -12.66 14.60 -13.14
CA LEU A 15 -13.48 13.43 -12.85
C LEU A 15 -14.64 13.87 -11.94
N ASP A 16 -15.88 13.75 -12.41
CA ASP A 16 -17.08 14.21 -11.69
C ASP A 16 -17.18 13.67 -10.26
N GLU A 17 -16.79 12.40 -10.05
CA GLU A 17 -16.84 11.76 -8.74
C GLU A 17 -15.75 12.27 -7.77
N LEU A 18 -14.62 12.75 -8.30
CA LEU A 18 -13.49 13.22 -7.48
C LEU A 18 -13.57 14.73 -7.27
N GLY A 19 -13.61 15.50 -8.35
CA GLY A 19 -13.75 16.94 -8.34
C GLY A 19 -12.69 17.69 -7.51
N ILE A 20 -12.96 18.93 -7.19
CA ILE A 20 -12.10 19.76 -6.32
C ILE A 20 -12.10 19.23 -4.88
N GLU A 21 -13.26 18.82 -4.38
CA GLU A 21 -13.41 18.35 -2.99
C GLU A 21 -12.64 17.04 -2.74
N GLY A 22 -12.68 16.09 -3.68
CA GLY A 22 -11.91 14.86 -3.57
C GLY A 22 -10.40 15.16 -3.60
N GLN A 23 -9.94 16.06 -4.46
CA GLN A 23 -8.55 16.46 -4.51
C GLN A 23 -8.11 17.19 -3.22
N GLN A 24 -8.97 17.99 -2.62
CA GLN A 24 -8.69 18.63 -1.33
C GLN A 24 -8.57 17.60 -0.20
N ARG A 25 -9.40 16.53 -0.20
CA ARG A 25 -9.26 15.41 0.74
C ARG A 25 -7.93 14.71 0.56
N LEU A 26 -7.49 14.44 -0.66
CA LEU A 26 -6.16 13.85 -0.92
C LEU A 26 -5.02 14.73 -0.37
N LEU A 27 -5.07 16.05 -0.63
CA LEU A 27 -4.07 17.00 -0.13
C LEU A 27 -4.01 17.08 1.40
N ALA A 28 -5.12 16.83 2.08
CA ALA A 28 -5.21 16.83 3.54
C ALA A 28 -4.85 15.46 4.18
N SER A 29 -4.73 14.41 3.38
CA SER A 29 -4.59 13.03 3.87
C SER A 29 -3.15 12.62 4.13
N HIS A 30 -3.02 11.61 5.01
CA HIS A 30 -1.76 10.94 5.33
C HIS A 30 -1.84 9.44 5.02
N ALA A 31 -0.96 8.94 4.17
CA ALA A 31 -0.82 7.51 3.87
C ALA A 31 0.48 6.95 4.47
N LEU A 32 0.38 5.78 5.13
CA LEU A 32 1.52 5.01 5.63
C LEU A 32 1.79 3.84 4.67
N ILE A 33 2.99 3.79 4.11
CA ILE A 33 3.43 2.76 3.17
C ILE A 33 4.48 1.89 3.87
N ILE A 34 4.21 0.60 4.00
CA ILE A 34 5.13 -0.39 4.58
C ILE A 34 5.80 -1.16 3.45
N GLY A 35 7.08 -0.90 3.23
CA GLY A 35 7.88 -1.43 2.13
C GLY A 35 7.95 -0.48 0.92
N ALA A 36 9.18 -0.23 0.44
CA ALA A 36 9.49 0.55 -0.76
C ALA A 36 10.10 -0.32 -1.88
N GLY A 37 9.71 -1.60 -1.90
CA GLY A 37 10.14 -2.59 -2.88
C GLY A 37 9.32 -2.56 -4.18
N GLY A 38 9.05 -3.75 -4.75
CA GLY A 38 8.33 -3.89 -6.02
C GLY A 38 6.91 -3.37 -5.99
N LEU A 39 6.15 -3.66 -4.93
CA LEU A 39 4.79 -3.14 -4.71
C LEU A 39 4.82 -1.69 -4.24
N GLY A 40 5.69 -1.36 -3.28
CA GLY A 40 5.77 -0.02 -2.70
C GLY A 40 6.23 1.05 -3.68
N SER A 41 7.03 0.69 -4.69
CA SER A 41 7.48 1.64 -5.72
C SER A 41 6.31 2.29 -6.48
N PRO A 42 5.43 1.56 -7.16
CA PRO A 42 4.28 2.17 -7.84
C PRO A 42 3.30 2.83 -6.85
N VAL A 43 3.09 2.23 -5.65
CA VAL A 43 2.25 2.84 -4.61
C VAL A 43 2.76 4.23 -4.24
N ALA A 44 4.03 4.36 -3.87
CA ALA A 44 4.63 5.62 -3.45
C ALA A 44 4.57 6.68 -4.56
N LEU A 45 4.87 6.28 -5.80
CA LEU A 45 4.84 7.18 -6.95
C LEU A 45 3.41 7.67 -7.25
N PHE A 46 2.42 6.77 -7.32
CA PHE A 46 1.04 7.18 -7.63
C PHE A 46 0.43 8.03 -6.51
N LEU A 47 0.62 7.67 -5.22
CA LEU A 47 0.11 8.48 -4.12
C LEU A 47 0.78 9.87 -4.09
N GLY A 48 2.10 9.92 -4.30
CA GLY A 48 2.84 11.18 -4.35
C GLY A 48 2.42 12.06 -5.54
N THR A 49 2.35 11.49 -6.75
CA THR A 49 1.95 12.26 -7.94
C THR A 49 0.49 12.68 -7.93
N ALA A 50 -0.40 11.89 -7.31
CA ALA A 50 -1.81 12.22 -7.10
C ALA A 50 -2.04 13.31 -6.05
N GLY A 51 -1.01 13.66 -5.26
CA GLY A 51 -1.08 14.74 -4.29
C GLY A 51 -1.66 14.33 -2.94
N VAL A 52 -1.42 13.10 -2.48
CA VAL A 52 -1.63 12.76 -1.07
C VAL A 52 -0.66 13.61 -0.25
N GLY A 53 -1.19 14.49 0.61
CA GLY A 53 -0.41 15.58 1.21
C GLY A 53 0.76 15.11 2.07
N ARG A 54 0.62 13.97 2.76
CA ARG A 54 1.67 13.37 3.58
C ARG A 54 1.82 11.89 3.30
N LEU A 55 3.04 11.43 3.07
CA LEU A 55 3.41 10.03 2.94
C LEU A 55 4.46 9.68 4.00
N THR A 56 4.23 8.62 4.78
CA THR A 56 5.27 7.99 5.58
C THR A 56 5.67 6.69 4.91
N ILE A 57 6.95 6.53 4.56
CA ILE A 57 7.47 5.34 3.87
C ILE A 57 8.45 4.63 4.79
N VAL A 58 8.13 3.41 5.18
CA VAL A 58 8.94 2.59 6.09
C VAL A 58 9.61 1.47 5.30
N ASP A 59 10.93 1.48 5.23
CA ASP A 59 11.72 0.41 4.62
C ASP A 59 13.14 0.44 5.19
N HIS A 60 13.67 -0.71 5.61
CA HIS A 60 15.00 -0.81 6.22
C HIS A 60 16.11 -1.16 5.22
N ASP A 61 15.75 -1.53 3.99
CA ASP A 61 16.68 -1.97 2.97
C ASP A 61 17.33 -0.80 2.22
N SER A 62 18.44 -1.12 1.58
CA SER A 62 19.09 -0.27 0.58
C SER A 62 18.76 -0.73 -0.84
N VAL A 63 18.86 0.19 -1.79
CA VAL A 63 18.70 -0.09 -3.21
C VAL A 63 19.83 -0.99 -3.69
N ASP A 64 19.50 -2.10 -4.32
CA ASP A 64 20.43 -3.03 -4.97
C ASP A 64 20.16 -3.10 -6.47
N VAL A 65 21.20 -3.36 -7.26
CA VAL A 65 21.09 -3.46 -8.72
C VAL A 65 20.07 -4.53 -9.15
N THR A 66 19.96 -5.63 -8.41
CA THR A 66 19.00 -6.71 -8.65
C THR A 66 17.55 -6.31 -8.41
N ASN A 67 17.34 -5.19 -7.73
CA ASN A 67 16.01 -4.64 -7.48
C ASN A 67 15.47 -3.81 -8.65
N LEU A 68 16.36 -3.21 -9.45
CA LEU A 68 15.99 -2.20 -10.46
C LEU A 68 15.13 -2.74 -11.59
N GLN A 69 15.10 -4.06 -11.80
CA GLN A 69 14.24 -4.69 -12.80
C GLN A 69 12.72 -4.58 -12.47
N ARG A 70 12.35 -4.24 -11.19
CA ARG A 70 10.94 -4.16 -10.75
C ARG A 70 10.64 -3.04 -9.76
N GLN A 71 11.65 -2.42 -9.14
CA GLN A 71 11.48 -1.37 -8.13
C GLN A 71 11.67 0.01 -8.76
N ILE A 72 10.65 0.46 -9.49
CA ILE A 72 10.69 1.62 -10.40
C ILE A 72 10.83 2.99 -9.70
N ALA A 73 10.70 3.06 -8.39
CA ALA A 73 10.99 4.28 -7.62
C ALA A 73 12.49 4.55 -7.49
N HIS A 74 13.33 3.57 -7.82
CA HIS A 74 14.79 3.63 -7.67
C HIS A 74 15.48 3.67 -9.03
N ASN A 75 16.76 4.05 -9.03
CA ASN A 75 17.58 4.10 -10.24
C ASN A 75 19.04 3.73 -9.92
N LEU A 76 19.84 3.56 -10.98
CA LEU A 76 21.23 3.11 -10.88
C LEU A 76 22.10 4.06 -10.02
N ALA A 77 21.87 5.38 -10.08
CA ALA A 77 22.62 6.36 -9.31
C ALA A 77 22.34 6.31 -7.80
N ARG A 78 21.33 5.54 -7.38
CA ARG A 78 20.91 5.40 -5.96
C ARG A 78 21.24 4.03 -5.37
N VAL A 79 21.95 3.16 -6.09
CA VAL A 79 22.42 1.87 -5.54
C VAL A 79 23.23 2.11 -4.27
N GLY A 80 22.90 1.36 -3.21
CA GLY A 80 23.48 1.52 -1.86
C GLY A 80 22.78 2.55 -0.96
N ARG A 81 21.90 3.40 -1.48
CA ARG A 81 21.10 4.34 -0.66
C ARG A 81 19.85 3.66 -0.08
N PRO A 82 19.36 4.11 1.10
CA PRO A 82 18.12 3.59 1.67
C PRO A 82 16.93 3.73 0.70
N LYS A 83 16.12 2.65 0.57
CA LYS A 83 14.97 2.62 -0.35
C LYS A 83 13.93 3.70 -0.02
N ALA A 84 13.63 3.90 1.26
CA ALA A 84 12.67 4.92 1.70
C ALA A 84 13.10 6.34 1.27
N GLU A 85 14.39 6.69 1.43
CA GLU A 85 14.95 7.97 0.98
C GLU A 85 14.97 8.10 -0.55
N SER A 86 15.31 7.01 -1.24
CA SER A 86 15.32 6.97 -2.70
C SER A 86 13.91 7.22 -3.27
N ALA A 87 12.87 6.63 -2.68
CA ALA A 87 11.48 6.87 -3.06
C ALA A 87 11.06 8.32 -2.80
N ARG A 88 11.39 8.88 -1.62
CA ARG A 88 11.17 10.32 -1.32
C ARG A 88 11.76 11.22 -2.41
N ASP A 89 13.01 10.99 -2.76
CA ASP A 89 13.71 11.85 -3.73
C ASP A 89 13.09 11.75 -5.14
N THR A 90 12.54 10.58 -5.50
CA THR A 90 11.83 10.42 -6.77
C THR A 90 10.50 11.18 -6.75
N ILE A 91 9.75 11.08 -5.65
CA ILE A 91 8.49 11.83 -5.50
C ILE A 91 8.76 13.33 -5.53
N ALA A 92 9.77 13.81 -4.79
CA ALA A 92 10.12 15.24 -4.74
C ALA A 92 10.52 15.81 -6.10
N ALA A 93 11.14 14.99 -6.97
CA ALA A 93 11.47 15.41 -8.34
C ALA A 93 10.24 15.57 -9.25
N ILE A 94 9.09 14.94 -8.90
CA ILE A 94 7.86 15.00 -9.68
C ILE A 94 6.86 15.96 -9.03
N ASN A 95 6.69 15.86 -7.71
CA ASN A 95 5.73 16.64 -6.93
C ASN A 95 6.34 17.09 -5.60
N PRO A 96 6.99 18.26 -5.57
CA PRO A 96 7.67 18.75 -4.37
C PRO A 96 6.72 19.22 -3.26
N ASP A 97 5.42 19.38 -3.55
CA ASP A 97 4.41 19.82 -2.58
C ASP A 97 4.03 18.71 -1.58
N VAL A 98 4.34 17.44 -1.90
CA VAL A 98 4.02 16.29 -1.04
C VAL A 98 5.08 16.15 0.05
N GLN A 99 4.63 16.11 1.30
CA GLN A 99 5.50 15.87 2.44
C GLN A 99 5.79 14.37 2.57
N VAL A 100 7.01 13.95 2.25
CA VAL A 100 7.42 12.54 2.38
C VAL A 100 8.36 12.38 3.58
N LEU A 101 7.96 11.57 4.56
CA LEU A 101 8.76 11.15 5.70
C LEU A 101 9.33 9.75 5.44
N PRO A 102 10.62 9.62 5.07
CA PRO A 102 11.27 8.33 4.95
C PRO A 102 11.72 7.83 6.32
N LEU A 103 11.36 6.60 6.67
CA LEU A 103 11.81 5.92 7.89
C LEU A 103 12.65 4.69 7.49
N VAL A 104 13.95 4.80 7.73
CA VAL A 104 14.92 3.73 7.42
C VAL A 104 15.02 2.81 8.63
N GLU A 105 13.99 2.01 8.84
CA GLU A 105 13.89 1.12 10.00
C GLU A 105 13.08 -0.13 9.69
N ARG A 106 13.32 -1.20 10.42
CA ARG A 106 12.42 -2.35 10.51
C ARG A 106 11.47 -2.08 11.67
N ALA A 107 10.26 -1.62 11.36
CA ALA A 107 9.28 -1.31 12.39
C ALA A 107 8.79 -2.61 13.08
N ASP A 108 8.95 -2.69 14.39
CA ASP A 108 8.36 -3.73 15.22
C ASP A 108 6.86 -3.45 15.49
N ALA A 109 6.19 -4.36 16.19
CA ALA A 109 4.76 -4.24 16.46
C ALA A 109 4.40 -2.95 17.22
N ALA A 110 5.20 -2.54 18.21
CA ALA A 110 4.94 -1.33 18.98
C ALA A 110 5.12 -0.06 18.11
N ARG A 111 6.16 -0.06 17.28
CA ARG A 111 6.41 1.01 16.33
C ARG A 111 5.31 1.13 15.28
N LEU A 112 4.80 0.00 14.75
CA LEU A 112 3.69 -0.02 13.80
C LEU A 112 2.40 0.54 14.42
N VAL A 113 2.08 0.20 15.67
CA VAL A 113 0.93 0.77 16.38
C VAL A 113 1.02 2.30 16.42
N ALA A 114 2.19 2.84 16.77
CA ALA A 114 2.38 4.30 16.82
C ALA A 114 2.29 4.96 15.43
N LEU A 115 2.82 4.33 14.37
CA LEU A 115 2.76 4.87 13.01
C LEU A 115 1.36 4.83 12.41
N VAL A 116 0.62 3.76 12.65
CA VAL A 116 -0.75 3.56 12.13
C VAL A 116 -1.72 4.55 12.76
N GLN A 117 -1.54 4.93 14.01
CA GLN A 117 -2.40 5.89 14.71
C GLN A 117 -2.60 7.19 13.92
N ASP A 118 -1.52 7.72 13.35
CA ASP A 118 -1.51 9.01 12.66
C ASP A 118 -1.91 8.92 11.18
N ALA A 119 -2.02 7.72 10.61
CA ALA A 119 -2.36 7.53 9.21
C ALA A 119 -3.87 7.50 8.96
N ASP A 120 -4.31 7.95 7.79
CA ASP A 120 -5.69 7.79 7.32
C ASP A 120 -5.90 6.48 6.56
N VAL A 121 -4.85 5.96 5.93
CA VAL A 121 -4.81 4.66 5.25
C VAL A 121 -3.43 4.04 5.40
N VAL A 122 -3.40 2.71 5.53
CA VAL A 122 -2.15 1.93 5.56
C VAL A 122 -2.08 1.06 4.32
N ILE A 123 -0.94 1.09 3.64
CA ILE A 123 -0.68 0.26 2.47
C ILE A 123 0.46 -0.71 2.80
N ASP A 124 0.12 -1.98 2.86
CA ASP A 124 1.08 -3.04 3.11
C ASP A 124 1.65 -3.56 1.78
N CYS A 125 2.93 -3.25 1.57
CA CYS A 125 3.74 -3.66 0.45
C CYS A 125 4.88 -4.60 0.87
N SER A 126 4.76 -5.20 2.07
CA SER A 126 5.76 -6.12 2.61
C SER A 126 5.71 -7.49 1.93
N ASP A 127 6.78 -8.26 2.07
CA ASP A 127 6.97 -9.56 1.44
C ASP A 127 7.00 -10.73 2.45
N ASN A 128 6.63 -10.49 3.72
CA ASN A 128 6.66 -11.51 4.76
C ASN A 128 5.41 -11.47 5.65
N PHE A 129 4.99 -12.64 6.11
CA PHE A 129 3.78 -12.81 6.92
C PHE A 129 3.86 -12.11 8.29
N ALA A 130 5.03 -12.11 8.93
CA ALA A 130 5.19 -11.49 10.25
C ALA A 130 4.86 -9.98 10.22
N THR A 131 5.38 -9.26 9.22
CA THR A 131 5.07 -7.83 9.02
C THR A 131 3.59 -7.63 8.71
N ARG A 132 2.99 -8.43 7.82
CA ARG A 132 1.57 -8.34 7.45
C ARG A 132 0.66 -8.50 8.67
N HIS A 133 0.93 -9.48 9.52
CA HIS A 133 0.17 -9.69 10.76
C HIS A 133 0.33 -8.53 11.73
N ALA A 134 1.53 -8.00 11.91
CA ALA A 134 1.78 -6.87 12.80
C ALA A 134 1.08 -5.59 12.29
N VAL A 135 1.14 -5.31 10.98
CA VAL A 135 0.43 -4.19 10.35
C VAL A 135 -1.08 -4.34 10.50
N ASN A 136 -1.64 -5.54 10.22
CA ASN A 136 -3.06 -5.82 10.39
C ASN A 136 -3.50 -5.59 11.84
N ALA A 137 -2.75 -6.09 12.82
CA ALA A 137 -3.08 -5.92 14.24
C ALA A 137 -3.12 -4.42 14.62
N ALA A 138 -2.14 -3.64 14.17
CA ALA A 138 -2.10 -2.19 14.39
C ALA A 138 -3.30 -1.47 13.73
N CYS A 139 -3.68 -1.86 12.50
CA CYS A 139 -4.85 -1.31 11.81
C CYS A 139 -6.16 -1.64 12.55
N VAL A 140 -6.29 -2.86 13.09
CA VAL A 140 -7.47 -3.25 13.88
C VAL A 140 -7.56 -2.41 15.17
N VAL A 141 -6.44 -2.21 15.88
CA VAL A 141 -6.39 -1.40 17.12
C VAL A 141 -6.84 0.04 16.87
N HIS A 142 -6.44 0.63 15.76
CA HIS A 142 -6.71 2.05 15.46
C HIS A 142 -7.88 2.27 14.49
N HIS A 143 -8.61 1.22 14.11
CA HIS A 143 -9.72 1.29 13.14
C HIS A 143 -9.29 1.99 11.84
N LYS A 144 -8.12 1.62 11.29
CA LYS A 144 -7.60 2.19 10.04
C LYS A 144 -7.78 1.21 8.87
N PRO A 145 -8.17 1.68 7.69
CA PRO A 145 -8.26 0.82 6.52
C PRO A 145 -6.86 0.38 6.09
N LEU A 146 -6.74 -0.91 5.78
CA LEU A 146 -5.53 -1.56 5.30
C LEU A 146 -5.71 -2.00 3.85
N VAL A 147 -4.85 -1.54 2.96
CA VAL A 147 -4.74 -2.02 1.58
C VAL A 147 -3.56 -2.97 1.50
N SER A 148 -3.82 -4.27 1.38
CA SER A 148 -2.77 -5.29 1.37
C SER A 148 -2.59 -5.88 -0.03
N GLY A 149 -1.34 -5.98 -0.48
CA GLY A 149 -0.96 -6.60 -1.75
C GLY A 149 0.11 -7.66 -1.59
N ALA A 150 0.13 -8.63 -2.50
CA ALA A 150 1.19 -9.61 -2.61
C ALA A 150 1.41 -10.01 -4.06
N ALA A 151 2.66 -10.34 -4.41
CA ALA A 151 3.01 -10.85 -5.72
C ALA A 151 4.18 -11.82 -5.61
N ILE A 152 4.08 -12.99 -6.25
CA ILE A 152 5.12 -14.00 -6.31
C ILE A 152 5.01 -14.77 -7.62
N GLY A 153 6.13 -15.10 -8.26
CA GLY A 153 6.12 -15.75 -9.56
C GLY A 153 5.29 -14.95 -10.57
N PHE A 154 4.19 -15.50 -11.00
CA PHE A 154 3.18 -14.85 -11.85
C PHE A 154 1.86 -14.61 -11.14
N ASP A 155 1.78 -14.87 -9.83
CA ASP A 155 0.55 -14.81 -9.07
C ASP A 155 0.53 -13.55 -8.19
N GLY A 156 -0.49 -12.72 -8.37
CA GLY A 156 -0.70 -11.48 -7.63
C GLY A 156 -2.02 -11.46 -6.88
N GLN A 157 -2.08 -10.76 -5.75
CA GLN A 157 -3.33 -10.57 -5.02
C GLN A 157 -3.39 -9.19 -4.36
N VAL A 158 -4.60 -8.68 -4.20
CA VAL A 158 -4.87 -7.42 -3.52
C VAL A 158 -6.23 -7.46 -2.84
N SER A 159 -6.32 -6.85 -1.65
CA SER A 159 -7.56 -6.72 -0.89
C SER A 159 -7.53 -5.44 -0.05
N VAL A 160 -8.71 -4.98 0.34
CA VAL A 160 -8.90 -3.93 1.35
C VAL A 160 -9.56 -4.54 2.59
N TYR A 161 -8.94 -4.33 3.73
CA TYR A 161 -9.49 -4.67 5.04
C TYR A 161 -9.89 -3.37 5.74
N ASP A 162 -11.17 -2.98 5.60
CA ASP A 162 -11.66 -1.73 6.19
C ASP A 162 -12.11 -1.97 7.63
N THR A 163 -11.17 -1.80 8.55
CA THR A 163 -11.39 -2.06 9.98
C THR A 163 -12.27 -1.02 10.67
N ARG A 164 -12.72 0.02 9.96
CA ARG A 164 -13.72 0.99 10.45
C ARG A 164 -15.13 0.37 10.50
N ASP A 165 -15.39 -0.61 9.64
CA ASP A 165 -16.62 -1.41 9.65
C ASP A 165 -16.43 -2.63 10.55
N GLU A 166 -17.19 -2.73 11.63
CA GLU A 166 -17.15 -3.83 12.60
C GLU A 166 -17.50 -5.20 11.98
N GLN A 167 -18.26 -5.22 10.88
CA GLN A 167 -18.64 -6.44 10.18
C GLN A 167 -17.59 -6.87 9.14
N ALA A 168 -16.68 -5.99 8.75
CA ALA A 168 -15.66 -6.30 7.77
C ALA A 168 -14.60 -7.27 8.31
N PRO A 169 -14.08 -8.21 7.48
CA PRO A 169 -12.96 -9.05 7.86
C PRO A 169 -11.68 -8.23 8.04
N CYS A 170 -10.76 -8.71 8.88
CA CYS A 170 -9.37 -8.27 8.87
C CYS A 170 -8.49 -9.28 8.12
N TYR A 171 -7.21 -8.95 7.89
CA TYR A 171 -6.27 -9.84 7.19
C TYR A 171 -6.18 -11.23 7.85
N ALA A 172 -6.15 -11.29 9.20
CA ALA A 172 -6.08 -12.55 9.93
C ALA A 172 -7.35 -13.41 9.86
N CYS A 173 -8.50 -12.87 9.41
CA CYS A 173 -9.68 -13.69 9.12
C CYS A 173 -9.46 -14.63 7.95
N LEU A 174 -8.65 -14.21 6.97
CA LEU A 174 -8.34 -15.00 5.77
C LEU A 174 -7.03 -15.78 5.94
N PHE A 175 -6.03 -15.16 6.54
CA PHE A 175 -4.69 -15.71 6.76
C PHE A 175 -4.40 -15.79 8.26
N PRO A 176 -4.90 -16.84 8.98
CA PRO A 176 -4.61 -17.01 10.40
C PRO A 176 -3.12 -17.19 10.66
N ALA A 177 -2.60 -16.61 11.76
CA ALA A 177 -1.18 -16.66 12.08
C ALA A 177 -0.69 -18.09 12.41
N GLU A 178 -1.60 -18.95 12.89
CA GLU A 178 -1.32 -20.35 13.22
C GLU A 178 -1.29 -21.26 12.01
N ALA A 179 -1.79 -20.79 10.86
CA ALA A 179 -1.74 -21.57 9.63
C ALA A 179 -0.29 -21.63 9.12
N THR A 180 0.21 -22.85 8.92
CA THR A 180 1.53 -23.08 8.31
C THR A 180 1.46 -22.77 6.81
N PHE A 181 1.56 -21.51 6.45
CA PHE A 181 1.85 -21.14 5.07
C PHE A 181 3.36 -21.24 4.85
N GLU A 182 3.78 -21.96 3.83
CA GLU A 182 5.18 -21.89 3.42
C GLU A 182 5.52 -20.44 3.08
N GLU A 183 6.46 -19.85 3.81
CA GLU A 183 6.92 -18.49 3.52
C GLU A 183 7.81 -18.54 2.28
N VAL A 184 7.18 -18.36 1.12
CA VAL A 184 7.87 -18.34 -0.16
C VAL A 184 8.34 -16.93 -0.45
N GLN A 185 9.66 -16.74 -0.46
CA GLN A 185 10.25 -15.43 -0.70
C GLN A 185 10.44 -15.17 -2.20
N CYS A 186 10.12 -13.95 -2.65
CA CYS A 186 10.39 -13.51 -4.03
C CYS A 186 11.87 -13.64 -4.41
N ALA A 187 12.77 -13.57 -3.45
CA ALA A 187 14.22 -13.72 -3.67
C ALA A 187 14.59 -15.14 -4.15
N THR A 188 13.84 -16.18 -3.77
CA THR A 188 14.11 -17.58 -4.13
C THR A 188 13.23 -18.07 -5.29
N MET A 189 11.98 -17.59 -5.38
CA MET A 189 11.02 -18.03 -6.40
C MET A 189 10.95 -17.11 -7.63
N GLY A 190 11.53 -15.91 -7.54
CA GLY A 190 11.38 -14.88 -8.56
C GLY A 190 9.99 -14.23 -8.57
N VAL A 191 9.87 -13.17 -9.34
CA VAL A 191 8.60 -12.48 -9.58
C VAL A 191 8.63 -11.80 -10.95
N PHE A 192 7.55 -11.92 -11.69
CA PHE A 192 7.37 -11.24 -12.96
C PHE A 192 7.28 -9.72 -12.74
N ALA A 193 8.23 -8.97 -13.32
CA ALA A 193 8.38 -7.55 -13.00
C ALA A 193 7.11 -6.70 -13.19
N PRO A 194 6.35 -6.81 -14.30
CA PRO A 194 5.11 -6.05 -14.46
C PRO A 194 4.04 -6.38 -13.42
N LEU A 195 4.05 -7.60 -12.86
CA LEU A 195 3.04 -8.03 -11.89
C LEU A 195 3.04 -7.17 -10.63
N VAL A 196 4.24 -6.89 -10.07
CA VAL A 196 4.32 -6.01 -8.89
C VAL A 196 3.87 -4.58 -9.22
N GLY A 197 4.11 -4.14 -10.46
CA GLY A 197 3.61 -2.85 -10.97
C GLY A 197 2.08 -2.81 -11.02
N ILE A 198 1.45 -3.85 -11.55
CA ILE A 198 -0.02 -3.97 -11.65
C ILE A 198 -0.64 -4.00 -10.25
N ILE A 199 -0.19 -4.91 -9.38
CA ILE A 199 -0.75 -5.03 -8.02
C ILE A 199 -0.53 -3.76 -7.20
N GLY A 200 0.67 -3.18 -7.22
CA GLY A 200 0.93 -1.92 -6.52
C GLY A 200 0.13 -0.74 -7.07
N SER A 201 -0.13 -0.71 -8.38
CA SER A 201 -1.01 0.31 -8.97
C SER A 201 -2.47 0.15 -8.51
N VAL A 202 -2.95 -1.10 -8.39
CA VAL A 202 -4.28 -1.36 -7.80
C VAL A 202 -4.32 -0.98 -6.33
N GLN A 203 -3.26 -1.28 -5.54
CA GLN A 203 -3.16 -0.81 -4.16
C GLN A 203 -3.23 0.73 -4.06
N ALA A 204 -2.51 1.44 -4.94
CA ALA A 204 -2.56 2.90 -4.98
C ALA A 204 -3.97 3.41 -5.32
N ALA A 205 -4.64 2.81 -6.31
CA ALA A 205 -6.00 3.17 -6.69
C ALA A 205 -6.99 2.96 -5.53
N GLU A 206 -6.89 1.83 -4.81
CA GLU A 206 -7.73 1.56 -3.63
C GLU A 206 -7.48 2.58 -2.51
N ALA A 207 -6.21 2.91 -2.23
CA ALA A 207 -5.86 3.92 -1.25
C ALA A 207 -6.41 5.31 -1.63
N LEU A 208 -6.28 5.72 -2.89
CA LEU A 208 -6.82 7.00 -3.37
C LEU A 208 -8.35 7.04 -3.27
N LYS A 209 -9.06 5.97 -3.61
CA LYS A 209 -10.53 5.88 -3.46
C LYS A 209 -10.95 6.02 -2.00
N LEU A 210 -10.25 5.34 -1.08
CA LEU A 210 -10.54 5.44 0.36
C LEU A 210 -10.29 6.85 0.90
N LEU A 211 -9.20 7.51 0.50
CA LEU A 211 -8.85 8.86 0.95
C LEU A 211 -9.76 9.92 0.33
N ALA A 212 -10.07 9.81 -0.94
CA ALA A 212 -10.96 10.74 -1.63
C ALA A 212 -12.45 10.48 -1.33
N GLY A 213 -12.79 9.32 -0.77
CA GLY A 213 -14.18 8.94 -0.50
C GLY A 213 -15.00 8.75 -1.78
N VAL A 214 -14.41 8.15 -2.83
CA VAL A 214 -15.03 7.96 -4.14
C VAL A 214 -15.06 6.50 -4.56
N GLY A 215 -16.02 6.14 -5.39
CA GLY A 215 -16.19 4.80 -5.95
C GLY A 215 -16.47 3.73 -4.89
N THR A 216 -16.25 2.46 -5.26
CA THR A 216 -16.44 1.30 -4.39
C THR A 216 -15.08 0.62 -4.16
N SER A 217 -14.64 0.52 -2.90
CA SER A 217 -13.38 -0.14 -2.56
C SER A 217 -13.49 -1.67 -2.63
N LEU A 218 -12.33 -2.35 -2.61
CA LEU A 218 -12.25 -3.82 -2.48
C LEU A 218 -12.49 -4.32 -1.04
N ALA A 219 -13.14 -3.54 -0.17
CA ALA A 219 -13.46 -3.99 1.17
C ALA A 219 -14.29 -5.27 1.15
N GLY A 220 -13.83 -6.29 1.89
CA GLY A 220 -14.47 -7.60 1.93
C GLY A 220 -14.32 -8.44 0.65
N ARG A 221 -13.38 -8.10 -0.24
CA ARG A 221 -13.10 -8.82 -1.49
C ARG A 221 -11.59 -9.02 -1.68
N LEU A 222 -11.20 -10.21 -2.10
CA LEU A 222 -9.85 -10.52 -2.55
C LEU A 222 -9.86 -10.62 -4.07
N GLN A 223 -9.03 -9.83 -4.72
CA GLN A 223 -8.73 -9.96 -6.14
C GLN A 223 -7.43 -10.73 -6.32
N MET A 224 -7.43 -11.74 -7.17
CA MET A 224 -6.27 -12.55 -7.54
C MET A 224 -6.03 -12.43 -9.03
N LEU A 225 -4.78 -12.15 -9.43
CA LEU A 225 -4.35 -12.05 -10.82
C LEU A 225 -3.42 -13.21 -11.15
N ASP A 226 -3.77 -13.99 -12.16
CA ASP A 226 -2.82 -14.86 -12.86
C ASP A 226 -2.14 -14.03 -13.97
N GLY A 227 -0.89 -13.65 -13.75
CA GLY A 227 -0.11 -12.85 -14.70
C GLY A 227 0.32 -13.58 -15.98
N ARG A 228 0.08 -14.90 -16.09
CA ARG A 228 0.32 -15.66 -17.33
C ARG A 228 -0.82 -15.46 -18.32
N SER A 229 -2.04 -15.48 -17.82
CA SER A 229 -3.27 -15.34 -18.61
C SER A 229 -3.91 -13.96 -18.52
N MET A 230 -3.44 -13.12 -17.58
CA MET A 230 -4.05 -11.84 -17.21
C MET A 230 -5.50 -11.97 -16.72
N ALA A 231 -5.86 -13.16 -16.22
CA ALA A 231 -7.19 -13.42 -15.67
C ALA A 231 -7.28 -12.96 -14.21
N TRP A 232 -8.35 -12.21 -13.90
CA TRP A 232 -8.70 -11.82 -12.55
C TRP A 232 -9.78 -12.74 -11.98
N THR A 233 -9.58 -13.18 -10.74
CA THR A 233 -10.56 -13.94 -9.96
C THR A 233 -10.87 -13.16 -8.69
N GLU A 234 -12.16 -13.02 -8.36
CA GLU A 234 -12.63 -12.37 -7.14
C GLU A 234 -13.20 -13.39 -6.16
N ILE A 235 -12.81 -13.28 -4.89
CA ILE A 235 -13.37 -14.04 -3.77
C ILE A 235 -13.95 -13.05 -2.75
N ARG A 236 -15.18 -13.28 -2.31
CA ARG A 236 -15.79 -12.56 -1.20
C ARG A 236 -15.23 -13.06 0.13
N LEU A 237 -14.86 -12.13 0.99
CA LEU A 237 -14.30 -12.42 2.29
C LEU A 237 -15.36 -12.22 3.38
N ALA A 238 -15.44 -13.16 4.31
CA ALA A 238 -16.31 -13.04 5.48
C ALA A 238 -15.46 -12.85 6.75
N ARG A 239 -15.99 -12.06 7.70
CA ARG A 239 -15.38 -11.93 9.02
C ARG A 239 -15.45 -13.26 9.75
N ASN A 240 -14.35 -13.67 10.36
CA ASN A 240 -14.32 -14.82 11.25
C ASN A 240 -14.67 -14.35 12.69
N ALA A 241 -15.78 -14.82 13.22
CA ALA A 241 -16.26 -14.45 14.55
C ALA A 241 -15.30 -14.86 15.69
N THR A 242 -14.43 -15.84 15.44
CA THR A 242 -13.42 -16.33 16.42
C THR A 242 -12.00 -15.88 16.05
N CYS A 243 -11.85 -14.88 15.18
CA CYS A 243 -10.55 -14.37 14.77
C CYS A 243 -9.76 -13.86 15.98
N ALA A 244 -8.54 -14.35 16.18
CA ALA A 244 -7.67 -13.97 17.29
C ALA A 244 -7.33 -12.46 17.33
N VAL A 245 -7.48 -11.74 16.20
CA VAL A 245 -7.11 -10.33 16.09
C VAL A 245 -8.32 -9.40 16.18
N CYS A 246 -9.44 -9.73 15.53
CA CYS A 246 -10.58 -8.80 15.43
C CYS A 246 -11.89 -9.30 16.08
N ALA A 247 -11.91 -10.46 16.74
CA ALA A 247 -13.15 -10.98 17.36
C ALA A 247 -13.74 -10.03 18.41
N SER A 248 -12.89 -9.30 19.13
CA SER A 248 -13.28 -8.35 20.20
C SER A 248 -13.55 -6.92 19.69
N ARG A 249 -13.51 -6.69 18.40
CA ARG A 249 -13.80 -5.40 17.79
C ARG A 249 -15.29 -5.15 17.71
#